data_e1609f437da59e444fcf65975f4b38bb
#
_entry.id   e1609f437da59e444fcf65975f4b38bb
#
_cell.length_a   1.000
_cell.length_b   1.000
_cell.length_c   1.000
_cell.angle_alpha   90.00
_cell.angle_beta   90.00
_cell.angle_gamma   90.00
#
_symmetry.space_group_name_H-M   'P 1'
#
loop_
_entity.id
_entity.type
_entity.pdbx_description
1 polymer ?
#
loop_
_entity_poly.entity_id
_entity_poly.type
_entity_poly.pdbx_seq_one_letter_code
_entity_poly.pdbx_strand_id
1 'polypeptide(L)'
;MSKKTVFTELSKEILENLLKNLNEEQAILIKFGATWCGPCQKIKSVCEQNFSTFSDNLICVDLDVDDNFEIYGHYKVKKQINGIPKLMVYYGKNSHEKWFLPDDSVSGSDHNEINNFFNRIRKHIK
;
A
#
# COMPACT_ATOMS: atom_id res chain seq x y z
N MET A 1 -9.76 9.53 -21.00
CA MET A 1 -9.40 9.50 -19.56
C MET A 1 -8.37 8.43 -19.30
N SER A 2 -7.28 8.84 -18.69
CA SER A 2 -6.27 7.87 -18.30
C SER A 2 -6.69 7.15 -17.03
N LYS A 3 -6.44 5.85 -16.97
CA LYS A 3 -6.65 5.07 -15.76
C LYS A 3 -5.45 5.21 -14.85
N LYS A 4 -5.70 5.16 -13.55
CA LYS A 4 -4.64 5.11 -12.55
C LYS A 4 -3.82 3.83 -12.75
N THR A 5 -2.51 3.95 -12.85
CA THR A 5 -1.63 2.79 -12.91
C THR A 5 -1.54 2.17 -11.52
N VAL A 6 -1.76 0.86 -11.45
CA VAL A 6 -1.60 0.10 -10.21
C VAL A 6 -0.63 -1.04 -10.50
N PHE A 7 0.48 -1.05 -9.77
CA PHE A 7 1.50 -2.08 -9.94
C PHE A 7 1.11 -3.33 -9.16
N THR A 8 1.46 -4.49 -9.70
CA THR A 8 1.05 -5.79 -9.12
C THR A 8 2.23 -6.64 -8.67
N GLU A 9 3.43 -6.12 -8.79
CA GLU A 9 4.65 -6.81 -8.35
C GLU A 9 5.55 -5.85 -7.60
N LEU A 10 6.24 -6.35 -6.59
CA LEU A 10 7.17 -5.55 -5.80
C LEU A 10 8.18 -6.48 -5.13
N SER A 11 9.45 -6.11 -5.19
CA SER A 11 10.50 -6.78 -4.41
C SER A 11 11.00 -5.84 -3.33
N LYS A 12 11.69 -6.39 -2.34
CA LYS A 12 12.34 -5.61 -1.29
C LYS A 12 13.30 -4.59 -1.90
N GLU A 13 14.10 -5.02 -2.86
CA GLU A 13 15.11 -4.18 -3.51
C GLU A 13 14.47 -3.02 -4.26
N ILE A 14 13.38 -3.28 -4.97
CA ILE A 14 12.64 -2.24 -5.69
C ILE A 14 12.04 -1.26 -4.69
N LEU A 15 11.44 -1.76 -3.61
CA LEU A 15 10.87 -0.90 -2.58
C LEU A 15 11.93 0.00 -1.95
N GLU A 16 13.07 -0.57 -1.56
CA GLU A 16 14.15 0.21 -0.98
C GLU A 16 14.62 1.32 -1.92
N ASN A 17 14.74 1.01 -3.21
CA ASN A 17 15.12 1.99 -4.21
C ASN A 17 14.07 3.08 -4.39
N LEU A 18 12.78 2.70 -4.42
CA LEU A 18 11.69 3.66 -4.51
C LEU A 18 11.68 4.61 -3.32
N LEU A 19 11.86 4.08 -2.11
CA LEU A 19 11.85 4.89 -0.89
C LEU A 19 12.97 5.93 -0.88
N LYS A 20 14.12 5.61 -1.48
CA LYS A 20 15.23 6.55 -1.59
C LYS A 20 14.97 7.66 -2.62
N ASN A 21 14.09 7.41 -3.58
CA ASN A 21 13.87 8.29 -4.72
C ASN A 21 12.54 9.04 -4.69
N LEU A 22 11.69 8.79 -3.70
CA LEU A 22 10.46 9.56 -3.55
C LEU A 22 10.79 11.02 -3.22
N ASN A 23 10.11 11.95 -3.89
CA ASN A 23 10.20 13.35 -3.49
C ASN A 23 9.17 13.64 -2.38
N GLU A 24 9.23 14.83 -1.81
CA GLU A 24 8.41 15.21 -0.65
C GLU A 24 6.90 15.23 -0.94
N GLU A 25 6.52 15.29 -2.20
CA GLU A 25 5.11 15.34 -2.62
C GLU A 25 4.54 13.96 -2.94
N GLN A 26 5.39 12.93 -2.95
CA GLN A 26 5.02 11.58 -3.35
C GLN A 26 4.85 10.66 -2.15
N ALA A 27 4.09 9.58 -2.39
CA ALA A 27 3.95 8.49 -1.44
C ALA A 27 3.80 7.18 -2.20
N ILE A 28 4.13 6.08 -1.54
CA ILE A 28 3.85 4.75 -2.07
C ILE A 28 2.87 4.04 -1.14
N LEU A 29 1.81 3.50 -1.72
CA LEU A 29 0.79 2.72 -1.03
C LEU A 29 0.91 1.28 -1.47
N ILE A 30 0.99 0.36 -0.50
CA ILE A 30 1.09 -1.07 -0.77
C ILE A 30 -0.11 -1.75 -0.13
N LYS A 31 -0.88 -2.49 -0.94
CA LYS A 31 -1.99 -3.31 -0.47
C LYS A 31 -1.63 -4.78 -0.64
N PHE A 32 -1.80 -5.55 0.43
CA PHE A 32 -1.61 -7.00 0.41
C PHE A 32 -2.97 -7.70 0.49
N GLY A 33 -3.19 -8.63 -0.42
CA GLY A 33 -4.41 -9.40 -0.48
C GLY A 33 -4.20 -10.73 -1.19
N ALA A 34 -5.30 -11.43 -1.47
CA ALA A 34 -5.26 -12.67 -2.24
C ALA A 34 -6.64 -12.92 -2.86
N THR A 35 -6.66 -13.64 -3.97
CA THR A 35 -7.92 -13.95 -4.67
C THR A 35 -8.84 -14.84 -3.83
N TRP A 36 -8.26 -15.73 -3.01
CA TRP A 36 -9.01 -16.65 -2.13
C TRP A 36 -9.46 -16.01 -0.82
N CYS A 37 -9.07 -14.80 -0.55
CA CYS A 37 -9.35 -14.11 0.71
C CYS A 37 -10.68 -13.36 0.63
N GLY A 38 -11.69 -13.84 1.37
CA GLY A 38 -13.02 -13.20 1.40
C GLY A 38 -12.99 -11.75 1.87
N PRO A 39 -12.37 -11.44 3.02
CA PRO A 39 -12.25 -10.04 3.47
C PRO A 39 -11.53 -9.13 2.48
N CYS A 40 -10.55 -9.67 1.73
CA CYS A 40 -9.86 -8.91 0.70
C CYS A 40 -10.82 -8.50 -0.43
N GLN A 41 -11.71 -9.40 -0.81
CA GLN A 41 -12.69 -9.14 -1.86
C GLN A 41 -13.72 -8.08 -1.43
N LYS A 42 -14.04 -8.01 -0.14
CA LYS A 42 -14.98 -7.00 0.38
C LYS A 42 -14.46 -5.57 0.21
N ILE A 43 -13.15 -5.37 0.21
CA ILE A 43 -12.58 -4.02 0.12
C ILE A 43 -12.03 -3.70 -1.27
N LYS A 44 -12.12 -4.62 -2.21
CA LYS A 44 -11.56 -4.44 -3.55
C LYS A 44 -12.11 -3.18 -4.22
N SER A 45 -13.42 -3.05 -4.25
CA SER A 45 -14.09 -1.92 -4.90
C SER A 45 -13.77 -0.59 -4.22
N VAL A 46 -13.83 -0.53 -2.88
CA VAL A 46 -13.55 0.70 -2.15
C VAL A 46 -12.09 1.13 -2.33
N CYS A 47 -11.17 0.19 -2.40
CA CYS A 47 -9.77 0.50 -2.65
C CYS A 47 -9.56 1.04 -4.07
N GLU A 48 -10.15 0.40 -5.08
CA GLU A 48 -10.03 0.85 -6.47
C GLU A 48 -10.60 2.26 -6.66
N GLN A 49 -11.75 2.54 -6.03
CA GLN A 49 -12.34 3.86 -6.06
C GLN A 49 -11.42 4.91 -5.43
N ASN A 50 -10.84 4.59 -4.28
CA ASN A 50 -9.92 5.50 -3.62
C ASN A 50 -8.64 5.72 -4.45
N PHE A 51 -8.06 4.65 -5.01
CA PHE A 51 -6.87 4.77 -5.86
C PHE A 51 -7.12 5.78 -7.00
N SER A 52 -8.27 5.69 -7.63
CA SER A 52 -8.59 6.51 -8.80
C SER A 52 -8.70 8.01 -8.48
N THR A 53 -8.87 8.37 -7.21
CA THR A 53 -9.01 9.78 -6.80
C THR A 53 -7.67 10.48 -6.61
N PHE A 54 -6.57 9.74 -6.54
CA PHE A 54 -5.25 10.33 -6.33
C PHE A 54 -4.54 10.60 -7.64
N SER A 55 -3.70 11.63 -7.66
CA SER A 55 -2.79 11.90 -8.75
C SER A 55 -1.66 10.86 -8.78
N ASP A 56 -0.75 11.00 -9.75
CA ASP A 56 0.43 10.13 -9.85
C ASP A 56 1.41 10.33 -8.69
N ASN A 57 1.16 11.30 -7.80
CA ASN A 57 1.95 11.45 -6.58
C ASN A 57 1.75 10.28 -5.62
N LEU A 58 0.63 9.57 -5.71
CA LEU A 58 0.46 8.31 -4.98
C LEU A 58 0.77 7.14 -5.92
N ILE A 59 1.86 6.45 -5.63
CA ILE A 59 2.22 5.22 -6.34
C ILE A 59 1.45 4.08 -5.68
N CYS A 60 0.52 3.48 -6.42
CA CYS A 60 -0.34 2.41 -5.90
C CYS A 60 0.20 1.04 -6.31
N VAL A 61 0.38 0.16 -5.32
CA VAL A 61 0.84 -1.21 -5.51
C VAL A 61 -0.17 -2.15 -4.85
N ASP A 62 -0.74 -3.04 -5.63
CA ASP A 62 -1.75 -4.00 -5.16
C ASP A 62 -1.20 -5.41 -5.38
N LEU A 63 -0.78 -6.05 -4.30
CA LEU A 63 -0.06 -7.32 -4.34
C LEU A 63 -0.94 -8.48 -3.93
N ASP A 64 -0.96 -9.52 -4.78
CA ASP A 64 -1.43 -10.83 -4.37
C ASP A 64 -0.27 -11.53 -3.67
N VAL A 65 -0.50 -12.01 -2.44
CA VAL A 65 0.57 -12.59 -1.63
C VAL A 65 1.14 -13.87 -2.23
N ASP A 66 0.36 -14.59 -3.03
CA ASP A 66 0.83 -15.83 -3.68
C ASP A 66 1.84 -15.52 -4.79
N ASP A 67 1.69 -14.38 -5.46
CA ASP A 67 2.60 -13.94 -6.51
C ASP A 67 3.76 -13.10 -5.98
N ASN A 68 3.68 -12.63 -4.75
CA ASN A 68 4.66 -11.75 -4.12
C ASN A 68 5.05 -12.26 -2.74
N PHE A 69 5.23 -13.58 -2.61
CA PHE A 69 5.43 -14.20 -1.31
C PHE A 69 6.73 -13.79 -0.63
N GLU A 70 7.75 -13.38 -1.39
CA GLU A 70 9.04 -13.01 -0.79
C GLU A 70 8.92 -11.73 0.04
N ILE A 71 8.37 -10.66 -0.54
CA ILE A 71 8.21 -9.42 0.21
C ILE A 71 7.18 -9.57 1.32
N TYR A 72 6.11 -10.32 1.07
CA TYR A 72 5.12 -10.62 2.10
C TYR A 72 5.77 -11.35 3.28
N GLY A 73 6.62 -12.35 3.00
CA GLY A 73 7.36 -13.08 4.02
C GLY A 73 8.30 -12.19 4.82
N HIS A 74 9.00 -11.27 4.17
CA HIS A 74 9.85 -10.30 4.87
C HIS A 74 9.06 -9.47 5.89
N TYR A 75 7.89 -8.95 5.49
CA TYR A 75 7.04 -8.17 6.39
C TYR A 75 6.53 -9.02 7.57
N LYS A 76 6.20 -10.29 7.32
CA LYS A 76 5.75 -11.19 8.39
C LYS A 76 6.86 -11.46 9.40
N VAL A 77 8.08 -11.71 8.93
CA VAL A 77 9.24 -11.90 9.80
C VAL A 77 9.50 -10.66 10.64
N LYS A 78 9.32 -9.48 10.07
CA LYS A 78 9.46 -8.19 10.77
C LYS A 78 8.24 -7.83 11.61
N LYS A 79 7.24 -8.72 11.68
CA LYS A 79 6.00 -8.57 12.46
C LYS A 79 5.18 -7.33 12.08
N GLN A 80 5.27 -6.92 10.83
CA GLN A 80 4.51 -5.79 10.31
C GLN A 80 3.19 -6.20 9.69
N ILE A 81 3.01 -7.48 9.38
CA ILE A 81 1.78 -8.03 8.83
C ILE A 81 1.43 -9.31 9.60
N ASN A 82 0.20 -9.37 10.13
CA ASN A 82 -0.36 -10.56 10.75
C ASN A 82 -1.29 -11.33 9.83
N GLY A 83 -1.85 -10.67 8.85
CA GLY A 83 -2.81 -11.26 7.95
C GLY A 83 -3.22 -10.27 6.88
N ILE A 84 -4.14 -10.69 6.02
CA ILE A 84 -4.63 -9.89 4.90
C ILE A 84 -6.14 -9.69 5.03
N PRO A 85 -6.70 -8.57 4.53
CA PRO A 85 -6.00 -7.52 3.80
C PRO A 85 -5.21 -6.58 4.73
N LYS A 86 -4.15 -6.02 4.19
CA LYS A 86 -3.31 -5.04 4.89
C LYS A 86 -2.92 -3.97 3.88
N LEU A 87 -3.10 -2.70 4.25
CA LEU A 87 -2.64 -1.56 3.46
C LEU A 87 -1.63 -0.78 4.27
N MET A 88 -0.59 -0.28 3.61
CA MET A 88 0.43 0.54 4.26
C MET A 88 0.90 1.63 3.32
N VAL A 89 1.32 2.76 3.87
CA VAL A 89 1.77 3.91 3.10
C VAL A 89 3.09 4.45 3.65
N TYR A 90 3.95 4.87 2.73
CA TYR A 90 5.22 5.52 3.01
C TYR A 90 5.21 6.88 2.34
N TYR A 91 5.47 7.95 3.10
CA TYR A 91 5.51 9.31 2.56
C TYR A 91 6.93 9.70 2.20
N GLY A 92 7.12 10.29 1.03
CA GLY A 92 8.44 10.72 0.57
C GLY A 92 9.08 11.81 1.43
N LYS A 93 8.26 12.57 2.15
CA LYS A 93 8.74 13.61 3.07
C LYS A 93 9.42 13.04 4.34
N ASN A 94 9.20 11.76 4.63
CA ASN A 94 9.77 11.10 5.80
C ASN A 94 10.97 10.26 5.42
N SER A 95 11.88 10.06 6.38
CA SER A 95 13.02 9.19 6.23
C SER A 95 12.64 7.73 6.55
N HIS A 96 13.20 6.78 5.81
CA HIS A 96 12.88 5.36 5.99
C HIS A 96 14.16 4.53 6.09
N GLU A 97 14.88 4.67 7.21
CA GLU A 97 16.06 3.86 7.47
C GLU A 97 15.73 2.37 7.49
N LYS A 98 14.57 2.05 8.05
CA LYS A 98 14.06 0.68 8.07
C LYS A 98 12.95 0.58 7.04
N TRP A 99 13.26 -0.02 5.91
CA TRP A 99 12.35 -0.11 4.77
C TRP A 99 11.01 -0.74 5.12
N PHE A 100 10.99 -1.62 6.13
CA PHE A 100 9.80 -2.39 6.52
C PHE A 100 8.86 -1.65 7.47
N LEU A 101 9.18 -0.43 7.87
CA LEU A 101 8.34 0.36 8.78
C LEU A 101 7.59 1.44 8.00
N PRO A 102 6.30 1.22 7.68
CA PRO A 102 5.51 2.24 7.02
C PRO A 102 5.17 3.40 7.96
N ASP A 103 4.75 4.51 7.38
CA ASP A 103 4.31 5.68 8.14
C ASP A 103 2.90 5.52 8.70
N ASP A 104 2.04 4.77 8.01
CA ASP A 104 0.67 4.51 8.44
C ASP A 104 0.20 3.20 7.82
N SER A 105 -0.78 2.57 8.44
CA SER A 105 -1.33 1.33 7.92
C SER A 105 -2.76 1.11 8.41
N VAL A 106 -3.46 0.18 7.75
CA VAL A 106 -4.77 -0.28 8.16
C VAL A 106 -4.87 -1.78 7.85
N SER A 107 -5.55 -2.51 8.72
CA SER A 107 -5.77 -3.95 8.55
C SER A 107 -7.27 -4.25 8.58
N GLY A 108 -7.66 -5.32 7.89
CA GLY A 108 -9.04 -5.79 7.92
C GLY A 108 -9.90 -5.21 6.83
N SER A 109 -11.20 -5.49 6.93
CA SER A 109 -12.16 -5.21 5.85
C SER A 109 -13.26 -4.23 6.22
N ASP A 110 -13.08 -3.45 7.28
CA ASP A 110 -14.05 -2.41 7.65
C ASP A 110 -13.93 -1.24 6.68
N HIS A 111 -15.00 -0.93 5.95
CA HIS A 111 -14.99 0.12 4.94
C HIS A 111 -14.72 1.50 5.54
N ASN A 112 -15.22 1.77 6.75
CA ASN A 112 -14.98 3.06 7.41
C ASN A 112 -13.50 3.23 7.75
N GLU A 113 -12.87 2.19 8.27
CA GLU A 113 -11.44 2.23 8.59
C GLU A 113 -10.59 2.39 7.33
N ILE A 114 -10.96 1.69 6.25
CA ILE A 114 -10.26 1.83 4.96
C ILE A 114 -10.40 3.27 4.43
N ASN A 115 -11.61 3.81 4.41
CA ASN A 115 -11.83 5.18 3.95
C ASN A 115 -11.10 6.20 4.83
N ASN A 116 -11.09 6.01 6.13
CA ASN A 116 -10.36 6.88 7.06
C ASN A 116 -8.85 6.86 6.78
N PHE A 117 -8.32 5.68 6.46
CA PHE A 117 -6.91 5.54 6.08
C PHE A 117 -6.60 6.38 4.82
N PHE A 118 -7.41 6.26 3.77
CA PHE A 118 -7.23 7.06 2.57
C PHE A 118 -7.40 8.56 2.83
N ASN A 119 -8.33 8.93 3.71
CA ASN A 119 -8.51 10.33 4.09
C ASN A 119 -7.28 10.89 4.81
N ARG A 120 -6.61 10.07 5.63
CA ARG A 120 -5.35 10.48 6.24
C ARG A 120 -4.28 10.72 5.19
N ILE A 121 -4.21 9.87 4.17
CA ILE A 121 -3.25 10.07 3.07
C ILE A 121 -3.52 11.39 2.34
N ARG A 122 -4.79 11.73 2.11
CA ARG A 122 -5.19 12.97 1.43
C ARG A 122 -4.73 14.23 2.16
N LYS A 123 -4.48 14.16 3.46
CA LYS A 123 -3.94 15.28 4.23
C LYS A 123 -2.45 15.51 3.99
N HIS A 124 -1.75 14.53 3.44
CA HIS A 124 -0.31 14.57 3.23
C HIS A 124 0.09 14.80 1.78
N ILE A 125 -0.70 14.31 0.85
CA ILE A 125 -0.39 14.41 -0.59
C ILE A 125 -1.66 14.74 -1.38
N LYS A 126 -1.46 15.22 -2.58
CA LYS A 126 -2.57 15.56 -3.48
C LYS A 126 -2.73 14.55 -4.60
#